data_4408852439b5b62ca957c8012d81a818
#
_entry.id   4408852439b5b62ca957c8012d81a818
#
_cell.length_a   1.000
_cell.length_b   1.000
_cell.length_c   1.000
_cell.angle_alpha   90.00
_cell.angle_beta   90.00
_cell.angle_gamma   90.00
#
_symmetry.space_group_name_H-M   'P 1'
#
loop_
_entity.id
_entity.type
_entity.pdbx_description
1 polymer ?
#
loop_
_entity_poly.entity_id
_entity_poly.type
_entity_poly.pdbx_seq_one_letter_code
_entity_poly.pdbx_strand_id
1 'polypeptide(L)'
;MKKILLCCNAGMSTSLLVQKMQKDAAARGLEVTIEARPLNEAMDHLDDASIVLLGPQIGYAKGDFETACAGKNIPVDVIPMADYGRMSAAKIIDGALAKIG
;
A
#
# COMPACT_ATOMS: atom_id res chain seq x y z
N MET A 1 4.56 -6.76 -13.70
CA MET A 1 4.60 -7.01 -12.25
C MET A 1 3.73 -5.97 -11.53
N LYS A 2 2.93 -6.43 -10.59
CA LYS A 2 2.06 -5.54 -9.84
C LYS A 2 2.85 -4.84 -8.74
N LYS A 3 2.48 -3.59 -8.44
CA LYS A 3 3.17 -2.80 -7.43
C LYS A 3 2.18 -2.30 -6.39
N ILE A 4 2.45 -2.62 -5.14
CA ILE A 4 1.69 -2.12 -3.99
C ILE A 4 2.46 -0.93 -3.41
N LEU A 5 1.86 0.25 -3.46
CA LEU A 5 2.45 1.46 -2.92
C LEU A 5 1.83 1.76 -1.55
N LEU A 6 2.64 1.72 -0.50
CA LEU A 6 2.19 2.09 0.84
C LEU A 6 2.57 3.54 1.11
N CYS A 7 1.62 4.30 1.60
CA CYS A 7 1.84 5.68 1.99
C CYS A 7 1.72 5.81 3.50
N CYS A 8 2.63 6.55 4.10
CA CYS A 8 2.63 6.76 5.54
C CYS A 8 3.14 8.15 5.88
N ASN A 9 3.00 8.50 7.14
CA ASN A 9 3.39 9.82 7.62
C ASN A 9 4.88 9.89 7.92
N ALA A 10 5.40 9.05 8.75
CA ALA A 10 6.79 9.14 9.19
C ALA A 10 7.50 7.79 9.15
N GLY A 11 7.18 6.99 8.24
CA GLY A 11 7.92 5.89 7.70
C GLY A 11 8.45 4.75 8.54
N MET A 12 8.71 4.90 9.81
CA MET A 12 9.50 3.89 10.51
C MET A 12 8.79 2.56 10.69
N SER A 13 7.58 2.56 11.22
CA SER A 13 6.81 1.31 11.39
C SER A 13 6.38 0.74 10.05
N THR A 14 6.17 1.60 9.06
CA THR A 14 5.82 1.17 7.72
C THR A 14 6.97 0.44 7.05
N SER A 15 8.22 0.85 7.30
CA SER A 15 9.38 0.16 6.75
C SER A 15 9.47 -1.29 7.20
N LEU A 16 9.17 -1.56 8.47
CA LEU A 16 9.16 -2.93 8.97
C LEU A 16 8.03 -3.74 8.35
N LEU A 17 6.86 -3.14 8.23
CA LEU A 17 5.72 -3.80 7.59
C LEU A 17 6.04 -4.15 6.14
N VAL A 18 6.65 -3.23 5.39
CA VAL A 18 7.04 -3.48 4.01
C VAL A 18 8.00 -4.65 3.92
N GLN A 19 8.99 -4.74 4.82
CA GLN A 19 9.91 -5.87 4.84
C GLN A 19 9.18 -7.18 5.05
N LYS A 20 8.22 -7.22 5.96
CA LYS A 20 7.43 -8.42 6.21
C LYS A 20 6.57 -8.79 5.00
N MET A 21 5.99 -7.80 4.35
CA MET A 21 5.19 -8.02 3.15
C MET A 21 6.06 -8.55 2.00
N GLN A 22 7.26 -7.99 1.83
CA GLN A 22 8.19 -8.44 0.80
C GLN A 22 8.59 -9.90 1.03
N LYS A 23 8.88 -10.26 2.29
CA LYS A 23 9.22 -11.65 2.64
C LYS A 23 8.06 -12.59 2.40
N ASP A 24 6.85 -12.19 2.78
CA ASP A 24 5.66 -13.00 2.57
C ASP A 24 5.39 -13.23 1.08
N ALA A 25 5.47 -12.18 0.30
CA ALA A 25 5.27 -12.26 -1.15
C ALA A 25 6.30 -13.20 -1.80
N ALA A 26 7.56 -13.06 -1.41
CA ALA A 26 8.63 -13.91 -1.94
C ALA A 26 8.42 -15.39 -1.56
N ALA A 27 8.04 -15.65 -0.31
CA ALA A 27 7.81 -17.01 0.16
C ALA A 27 6.62 -17.67 -0.56
N ARG A 28 5.64 -16.87 -0.98
CA ARG A 28 4.44 -17.35 -1.68
C ARG A 28 4.59 -17.33 -3.19
N GLY A 29 5.75 -16.93 -3.70
CA GLY A 29 5.99 -16.86 -5.15
C GLY A 29 5.15 -15.81 -5.87
N LEU A 30 4.73 -14.75 -5.18
CA LEU A 30 3.92 -13.70 -5.77
C LEU A 30 4.80 -12.70 -6.52
N GLU A 31 4.40 -12.36 -7.74
CA GLU A 31 5.12 -11.38 -8.53
C GLU A 31 4.59 -9.98 -8.24
N VAL A 32 4.90 -9.47 -7.06
CA VAL A 32 4.51 -8.11 -6.65
C VAL A 32 5.71 -7.37 -6.10
N THR A 33 5.75 -6.08 -6.35
CA THR A 33 6.70 -5.16 -5.75
C THR A 33 5.97 -4.40 -4.66
N ILE A 34 6.60 -4.24 -3.51
CA ILE A 34 6.01 -3.51 -2.39
C ILE A 34 6.97 -2.38 -2.03
N GLU A 35 6.45 -1.16 -2.04
CA GLU A 35 7.25 0.02 -1.79
C GLU A 35 6.51 0.94 -0.83
N ALA A 36 7.23 1.56 0.09
CA ALA A 36 6.68 2.57 0.99
C ALA A 36 7.25 3.93 0.65
N ARG A 37 6.40 4.95 0.67
CA ARG A 37 6.82 6.34 0.49
C ARG A 37 6.06 7.24 1.43
N PRO A 38 6.69 8.33 1.88
CA PRO A 38 5.97 9.34 2.65
C PRO A 38 4.84 9.96 1.83
N LEU A 39 3.83 10.47 2.52
CA LEU A 39 2.64 11.03 1.89
C LEU A 39 2.97 12.05 0.80
N ASN A 40 3.91 12.94 1.07
CA ASN A 40 4.26 14.00 0.13
C ASN A 40 4.99 13.49 -1.12
N GLU A 41 5.67 12.36 -1.03
CA GLU A 41 6.36 11.77 -2.19
C GLU A 41 5.46 10.81 -2.96
N ALA A 42 4.53 10.16 -2.26
CA ALA A 42 3.69 9.14 -2.88
C ALA A 42 2.87 9.70 -4.05
N MET A 43 2.41 10.94 -3.95
CA MET A 43 1.63 11.57 -5.02
C MET A 43 2.39 11.65 -6.34
N ASP A 44 3.72 11.74 -6.28
CA ASP A 44 4.54 11.85 -7.49
C ASP A 44 4.88 10.49 -8.10
N HIS A 45 4.49 9.39 -7.44
CA HIS A 45 4.83 8.03 -7.86
C HIS A 45 3.61 7.15 -8.08
N LEU A 46 2.45 7.75 -8.34
CA LEU A 46 1.20 7.01 -8.51
C LEU A 46 1.14 6.21 -9.80
N ASP A 47 1.78 6.70 -10.86
CA ASP A 47 1.62 6.10 -12.18
C ASP A 47 2.11 4.64 -12.24
N ASP A 48 3.08 4.29 -11.42
CA ASP A 48 3.63 2.93 -11.38
C ASP A 48 2.82 1.99 -10.49
N ALA A 49 1.92 2.52 -9.66
CA ALA A 49 1.24 1.72 -8.66
C ALA A 49 0.07 0.95 -9.26
N SER A 50 -0.10 -0.28 -8.82
CA SER A 50 -1.29 -1.07 -9.11
C SER A 50 -2.37 -0.83 -8.07
N ILE A 51 -1.98 -0.48 -6.86
CA ILE A 51 -2.87 -0.09 -5.76
C ILE A 51 -2.11 0.82 -4.81
N VAL A 52 -2.83 1.75 -4.19
CA VAL A 52 -2.28 2.60 -3.13
C VAL A 52 -2.92 2.20 -1.81
N LEU A 53 -2.10 1.88 -0.83
CA LEU A 53 -2.56 1.57 0.52
C LEU A 53 -2.10 2.67 1.46
N LEU A 54 -3.02 3.18 2.27
CA LEU A 54 -2.74 4.24 3.23
C LEU A 54 -2.67 3.64 4.63
N GLY A 55 -1.67 4.05 5.40
CA GLY A 55 -1.63 3.71 6.82
C GLY A 55 -2.87 4.28 7.52
N PRO A 56 -3.36 3.63 8.58
CA PRO A 56 -4.57 4.10 9.24
C PRO A 56 -4.43 5.51 9.82
N GLN A 57 -3.21 5.97 10.10
CA GLN A 57 -2.96 7.30 10.62
C GLN A 57 -3.20 8.41 9.59
N ILE A 58 -3.19 8.07 8.30
CA ILE A 58 -3.40 9.03 7.23
C ILE A 58 -4.61 8.67 6.36
N GLY A 59 -5.58 7.99 6.95
CA GLY A 59 -6.83 7.68 6.26
C GLY A 59 -7.55 8.91 5.73
N TYR A 60 -7.34 10.07 6.35
CA TYR A 60 -7.92 11.33 5.90
C TYR A 60 -7.47 11.72 4.48
N ALA A 61 -6.36 11.16 4.01
CA ALA A 61 -5.84 11.49 2.68
C ALA A 61 -6.47 10.64 1.57
N LYS A 62 -7.34 9.69 1.91
CA LYS A 62 -7.92 8.77 0.91
C LYS A 62 -8.60 9.53 -0.23
N GLY A 63 -9.38 10.56 0.09
CA GLY A 63 -10.07 11.34 -0.94
C GLY A 63 -9.13 12.01 -1.92
N ASP A 64 -8.02 12.57 -1.42
CA ASP A 64 -7.02 13.20 -2.26
C ASP A 64 -6.35 12.21 -3.20
N PHE A 65 -6.03 11.02 -2.68
CA PHE A 65 -5.44 9.96 -3.51
C PHE A 65 -6.44 9.43 -4.53
N GLU A 66 -7.70 9.28 -4.15
CA GLU A 66 -8.73 8.85 -5.09
C GLU A 66 -8.88 9.84 -6.24
N THR A 67 -8.85 11.13 -5.92
CA THR A 67 -8.90 12.18 -6.94
C THR A 67 -7.69 12.10 -7.87
N ALA A 68 -6.50 11.94 -7.30
CA ALA A 68 -5.27 11.85 -8.09
C ALA A 68 -5.23 10.59 -8.95
N CYS A 69 -5.86 9.50 -8.50
CA CYS A 69 -5.90 8.23 -9.22
C CYS A 69 -7.09 8.10 -10.16
N ALA A 70 -7.99 9.09 -10.17
CA ALA A 70 -9.15 9.06 -11.06
C ALA A 70 -8.69 9.01 -12.52
N GLY A 71 -9.23 8.09 -13.28
CA GLY A 71 -8.83 7.90 -14.67
C GLY A 71 -7.60 7.02 -14.86
N LYS A 72 -6.92 6.62 -13.78
CA LYS A 72 -5.76 5.73 -13.86
C LYS A 72 -6.10 4.27 -13.52
N ASN A 73 -7.31 4.00 -13.06
CA ASN A 73 -7.76 2.68 -12.62
C ASN A 73 -6.90 2.11 -11.49
N ILE A 74 -6.43 2.98 -10.60
CA ILE A 74 -5.64 2.61 -9.45
C ILE A 74 -6.52 2.68 -8.21
N PRO A 75 -6.85 1.54 -7.58
CA PRO A 75 -7.64 1.57 -6.35
C PRO A 75 -6.84 2.16 -5.19
N VAL A 76 -7.53 2.84 -4.30
CA VAL A 76 -6.95 3.43 -3.09
C VAL A 76 -7.71 2.87 -1.89
N ASP A 77 -7.00 2.37 -0.91
CA ASP A 77 -7.62 1.83 0.29
C ASP A 77 -6.81 2.17 1.53
N VAL A 78 -7.46 2.09 2.69
CA VAL A 78 -6.82 2.30 3.98
C VAL A 78 -6.60 0.93 4.63
N ILE A 79 -5.38 0.71 5.13
CA ILE A 79 -5.07 -0.53 5.83
C ILE A 79 -5.86 -0.55 7.15
N PRO A 80 -6.62 -1.62 7.45
CA PRO A 80 -7.31 -1.70 8.73
C PRO A 80 -6.34 -1.57 9.89
N MET A 81 -6.73 -0.81 10.92
CA MET A 81 -5.85 -0.54 12.05
C MET A 81 -5.36 -1.83 12.73
N ALA A 82 -6.22 -2.83 12.85
CA ALA A 82 -5.85 -4.10 13.46
C ALA A 82 -4.77 -4.81 12.65
N ASP A 83 -4.90 -4.84 11.33
CA ASP A 83 -3.92 -5.49 10.46
C ASP A 83 -2.60 -4.73 10.46
N TYR A 84 -2.67 -3.40 10.47
CA TYR A 84 -1.47 -2.56 10.53
C TYR A 84 -0.74 -2.75 11.87
N GLY A 85 -1.48 -2.69 12.98
CA GLY A 85 -0.90 -2.82 14.32
C GLY A 85 -0.27 -4.19 14.56
N ARG A 86 -0.84 -5.23 13.99
CA ARG A 86 -0.31 -6.60 14.10
C ARG A 86 0.71 -6.93 13.02
N MET A 87 0.93 -6.01 12.10
CA MET A 87 1.77 -6.26 10.92
C MET A 87 1.37 -7.53 10.19
N SER A 88 0.06 -7.66 9.92
CA SER A 88 -0.51 -8.84 9.26
C SER A 88 -0.23 -8.79 7.76
N ALA A 89 1.02 -9.02 7.40
CA ALA A 89 1.49 -8.85 6.03
C ALA A 89 0.68 -9.66 5.01
N ALA A 90 0.41 -10.93 5.30
CA ALA A 90 -0.36 -11.78 4.39
C ALA A 90 -1.76 -11.24 4.15
N LYS A 91 -2.45 -10.80 5.19
CA LYS A 91 -3.80 -10.26 5.06
C LYS A 91 -3.82 -8.97 4.26
N ILE A 92 -2.83 -8.11 4.49
CA ILE A 92 -2.72 -6.85 3.76
C ILE A 92 -2.48 -7.11 2.28
N ILE A 93 -1.58 -8.03 1.95
CA ILE A 93 -1.30 -8.40 0.56
C ILE A 93 -2.54 -9.02 -0.09
N ASP A 94 -3.21 -9.95 0.59
CA ASP A 94 -4.41 -10.59 0.04
C ASP A 94 -5.51 -9.58 -0.23
N GLY A 95 -5.73 -8.64 0.69
CA GLY A 95 -6.69 -7.57 0.50
C GLY A 95 -6.35 -6.67 -0.68
N ALA A 96 -5.06 -6.35 -0.84
CA ALA A 96 -4.61 -5.54 -1.96
C ALA A 96 -4.80 -6.25 -3.29
N LEU A 97 -4.40 -7.51 -3.37
CA LEU A 97 -4.52 -8.29 -4.61
C LEU A 97 -5.97 -8.48 -5.02
N ALA A 98 -6.88 -8.60 -4.05
CA ALA A 98 -8.30 -8.73 -4.33
C ALA A 98 -8.88 -7.48 -4.98
N LYS A 99 -8.28 -6.32 -4.76
CA LYS A 99 -8.74 -5.03 -5.31
C LYS A 99 -8.07 -4.64 -6.60
N ILE A 100 -6.94 -5.22 -6.91
CA ILE A 100 -6.26 -4.99 -8.17
C ILE A 100 -7.04 -5.74 -9.24
N GLY A 101 -7.66 -4.98 -10.11
CA GLY A 101 -8.56 -5.52 -11.12
C GLY A 101 -7.93 -6.31 -12.24
#